data_39bbaf75f35a5c17bd9598ee0eff2efe
#
_entry.id   39bbaf75f35a5c17bd9598ee0eff2efe
#
_cell.length_a   1.000
_cell.length_b   1.000
_cell.length_c   1.000
_cell.angle_alpha   90.00
_cell.angle_beta   90.00
_cell.angle_gamma   90.00
#
_symmetry.space_group_name_H-M   'P 1'
#
loop_
_entity.id
_entity.type
_entity.pdbx_description
1 polymer ?
#
loop_
_entity_poly.entity_id
_entity_poly.type
_entity_poly.pdbx_seq_one_letter_code
_entity_poly.pdbx_strand_id
1 'polypeptide(L)'
;IEGAGGILVPLNKNKLIIDLIKKFKLPVIIVSNSVLGTINHTLMTIEILKKNKINIFGIVLNNIKNKIEGDNHAKSIEQYGNVKVLEKISFFKDLNKKKIISLSKKTSFNVFKL
;
A
#
# COMPACT_ATOMS: atom_id res chain seq x y z
N ILE A 1 -0.21 -0.67 -12.80
CA ILE A 1 1.26 -0.52 -12.83
C ILE A 1 1.77 -0.79 -11.43
N GLU A 2 2.74 -1.65 -11.28
CA GLU A 2 3.38 -1.99 -10.00
C GLU A 2 4.87 -1.70 -10.08
N GLY A 3 5.43 -1.11 -9.01
CA GLY A 3 6.87 -0.93 -8.85
C GLY A 3 7.47 -2.07 -8.03
N ALA A 4 8.73 -2.39 -8.25
CA ALA A 4 9.47 -3.36 -7.44
C ALA A 4 10.21 -2.67 -6.29
N GLY A 5 9.98 -3.12 -5.07
CA GLY A 5 10.56 -2.52 -3.86
C GLY A 5 9.87 -1.24 -3.43
N GLY A 6 10.61 -0.27 -2.94
CA GLY A 6 10.09 1.01 -2.46
C GLY A 6 10.24 2.15 -3.46
N ILE A 7 9.59 3.28 -3.17
CA ILE A 7 9.56 4.46 -4.07
C ILE A 7 10.93 5.13 -4.27
N LEU A 8 11.89 4.89 -3.38
CA LEU A 8 13.26 5.40 -3.50
C LEU A 8 14.24 4.37 -4.08
N VAL A 9 13.76 3.23 -4.55
CA VAL A 9 14.63 2.24 -5.22
C VAL A 9 15.12 2.81 -6.55
N PRO A 10 16.42 2.69 -6.87
CA PRO A 10 16.96 3.10 -8.15
C PRO A 10 16.33 2.33 -9.31
N LEU A 11 15.81 3.07 -10.28
CA LEU A 11 15.34 2.52 -11.55
C LEU A 11 16.48 2.39 -12.54
N ASN A 12 17.40 3.34 -12.49
CA ASN A 12 18.65 3.36 -13.21
C ASN A 12 19.64 4.32 -12.51
N LYS A 13 20.79 4.61 -13.13
CA LYS A 13 21.85 5.47 -12.55
C LYS A 13 21.36 6.87 -12.13
N ASN A 14 20.28 7.39 -12.73
CA ASN A 14 19.85 8.78 -12.58
C ASN A 14 18.39 8.94 -12.12
N LYS A 15 17.64 7.83 -11.96
CA LYS A 15 16.20 7.86 -11.67
C LYS A 15 15.82 6.86 -10.60
N LEU A 16 14.90 7.26 -9.76
CA LEU A 16 14.25 6.41 -8.75
C LEU A 16 12.83 6.02 -9.22
N ILE A 17 12.23 5.05 -8.58
CA ILE A 17 10.84 4.66 -8.82
C ILE A 17 9.88 5.87 -8.72
N ILE A 18 10.10 6.77 -7.76
CA ILE A 18 9.27 7.96 -7.59
C ILE A 18 9.28 8.88 -8.83
N ASP A 19 10.37 8.93 -9.59
CA ASP A 19 10.43 9.74 -10.81
C ASP A 19 9.52 9.16 -11.91
N LEU A 20 9.38 7.82 -11.95
CA LEU A 20 8.43 7.15 -12.83
C LEU A 20 6.99 7.43 -12.42
N ILE A 21 6.70 7.36 -11.11
CA ILE A 21 5.38 7.68 -10.56
C ILE A 21 4.96 9.11 -10.93
N LYS A 22 5.87 10.07 -10.78
CA LYS A 22 5.64 11.48 -11.19
C LYS A 22 5.30 11.60 -12.68
N LYS A 23 5.99 10.82 -13.51
CA LYS A 23 5.77 10.84 -14.97
C LYS A 23 4.39 10.33 -15.36
N PHE A 24 3.90 9.29 -14.69
CA PHE A 24 2.56 8.74 -14.96
C PHE A 24 1.42 9.63 -14.50
N LYS A 25 1.62 10.47 -13.48
CA LYS A 25 0.59 11.36 -12.91
C LYS A 25 -0.68 10.62 -12.46
N LEU A 26 -0.54 9.35 -12.10
CA LEU A 26 -1.63 8.53 -11.58
C LEU A 26 -1.66 8.57 -10.05
N PRO A 27 -2.83 8.38 -9.43
CA PRO A 27 -2.91 8.21 -7.98
C PRO A 27 -2.21 6.92 -7.57
N VAL A 28 -1.62 6.93 -6.37
CA VAL A 28 -0.84 5.82 -5.82
C VAL A 28 -1.65 5.08 -4.77
N ILE A 29 -1.66 3.75 -4.84
CA ILE A 29 -2.03 2.88 -3.72
C ILE A 29 -0.74 2.36 -3.09
N ILE A 30 -0.59 2.56 -1.78
CA ILE A 30 0.52 2.02 -1.02
C ILE A 30 0.13 0.63 -0.52
N VAL A 31 0.89 -0.40 -0.89
CA VAL A 31 0.74 -1.74 -0.34
C VAL A 31 1.80 -1.96 0.73
N SER A 32 1.37 -2.08 1.99
CA SER A 32 2.24 -2.25 3.15
C SER A 32 2.12 -3.67 3.71
N ASN A 33 3.26 -4.28 4.05
CA ASN A 33 3.28 -5.58 4.70
C ASN A 33 3.11 -5.41 6.22
N SER A 34 2.15 -6.11 6.86
CA SER A 34 1.85 -6.00 8.29
C SER A 34 2.87 -6.77 9.14
N VAL A 35 4.08 -6.24 9.22
CA VAL A 35 5.20 -6.77 10.04
C VAL A 35 5.84 -5.66 10.86
N LEU A 36 6.75 -6.01 11.76
CA LEU A 36 7.52 -5.03 12.54
C LEU A 36 8.16 -3.98 11.60
N GLY A 37 8.01 -2.70 11.96
CA GLY A 37 8.49 -1.56 11.17
C GLY A 37 7.50 -1.02 10.14
N THR A 38 6.35 -1.68 9.91
CA THR A 38 5.39 -1.27 8.87
C THR A 38 4.88 0.15 9.05
N ILE A 39 4.58 0.57 10.28
CA ILE A 39 4.10 1.93 10.57
C ILE A 39 5.14 2.94 10.08
N ASN A 40 6.38 2.80 10.53
CA ASN A 40 7.46 3.70 10.16
C ASN A 40 7.67 3.75 8.63
N HIS A 41 7.82 2.60 7.98
CA HIS A 41 8.05 2.55 6.53
C HIS A 41 6.89 3.14 5.73
N THR A 42 5.65 2.88 6.15
CA THR A 42 4.46 3.43 5.49
C THR A 42 4.36 4.94 5.66
N LEU A 43 4.59 5.46 6.88
CA LEU A 43 4.58 6.89 7.14
C LEU A 43 5.68 7.62 6.37
N MET A 44 6.89 7.08 6.32
CA MET A 44 7.97 7.63 5.49
C MET A 44 7.60 7.68 4.01
N THR A 45 6.96 6.63 3.49
CA THR A 45 6.47 6.58 2.10
C THR A 45 5.41 7.66 1.85
N ILE A 46 4.43 7.80 2.77
CA ILE A 46 3.39 8.84 2.71
C ILE A 46 4.02 10.24 2.67
N GLU A 47 4.95 10.51 3.57
CA GLU A 47 5.63 11.83 3.65
C GLU A 47 6.35 12.17 2.34
N ILE A 48 7.09 11.20 1.78
CA ILE A 48 7.82 11.41 0.53
C ILE A 48 6.84 11.66 -0.64
N LEU A 49 5.75 10.91 -0.73
CA LEU A 49 4.73 11.09 -1.77
C LEU A 49 4.07 12.47 -1.64
N LYS A 50 3.66 12.88 -0.43
CA LYS A 50 3.08 14.20 -0.15
C LYS A 50 4.04 15.33 -0.49
N LYS A 51 5.30 15.25 -0.06
CA LYS A 51 6.35 16.23 -0.37
C LYS A 51 6.53 16.40 -1.89
N ASN A 52 6.32 15.35 -2.64
CA ASN A 52 6.40 15.36 -4.11
C ASN A 52 5.04 15.67 -4.80
N LYS A 53 4.01 16.07 -4.04
CA LYS A 53 2.66 16.39 -4.54
C LYS A 53 2.02 15.25 -5.34
N ILE A 54 2.34 14.00 -4.98
CA ILE A 54 1.76 12.81 -5.58
C ILE A 54 0.48 12.46 -4.83
N ASN A 55 -0.62 12.28 -5.57
CA ASN A 55 -1.90 11.88 -4.99
C ASN A 55 -1.84 10.45 -4.45
N ILE A 56 -2.17 10.26 -3.17
CA ILE A 56 -2.29 8.95 -2.53
C ILE A 56 -3.77 8.61 -2.48
N PHE A 57 -4.16 7.55 -3.21
CA PHE A 57 -5.55 7.08 -3.20
C PHE A 57 -5.89 6.38 -1.87
N GLY A 58 -4.93 5.65 -1.31
CA GLY A 58 -5.07 4.98 -0.02
C GLY A 58 -4.02 3.89 0.18
N ILE A 59 -4.23 3.10 1.22
CA ILE A 59 -3.31 2.06 1.68
C ILE A 59 -4.01 0.71 1.69
N VAL A 60 -3.32 -0.34 1.26
CA VAL A 60 -3.71 -1.73 1.48
C VAL A 60 -2.71 -2.33 2.46
N LEU A 61 -3.20 -2.77 3.61
CA LEU A 61 -2.38 -3.48 4.59
C LEU A 61 -2.47 -4.97 4.34
N ASN A 62 -1.37 -5.56 3.91
CA ASN A 62 -1.29 -6.95 3.46
C ASN A 62 -0.60 -7.86 4.50
N ASN A 63 -0.77 -9.18 4.35
CA ASN A 63 -0.05 -10.20 5.13
C ASN A 63 -0.31 -10.12 6.64
N ILE A 64 -1.55 -9.83 7.05
CA ILE A 64 -1.92 -9.72 8.47
C ILE A 64 -2.03 -11.12 9.06
N LYS A 65 -1.09 -11.47 9.93
CA LYS A 65 -1.08 -12.74 10.68
C LYS A 65 -1.93 -12.68 11.94
N ASN A 66 -1.94 -11.52 12.61
CA ASN A 66 -2.72 -11.25 13.81
C ASN A 66 -3.67 -10.07 13.53
N LYS A 67 -4.98 -10.30 13.70
CA LYS A 67 -6.00 -9.31 13.41
C LYS A 67 -5.88 -8.06 14.29
N ILE A 68 -5.65 -8.23 15.60
CA ILE A 68 -5.53 -7.11 16.56
C ILE A 68 -4.34 -6.24 16.20
N GLU A 69 -3.20 -6.86 15.88
CA GLU A 69 -1.98 -6.17 15.47
C GLU A 69 -2.18 -5.43 14.14
N GLY A 70 -2.84 -6.06 13.17
CA GLY A 70 -3.19 -5.43 11.89
C GLY A 70 -4.14 -4.24 12.07
N ASP A 71 -5.11 -4.32 12.97
CA ASP A 71 -6.02 -3.23 13.29
C ASP A 71 -5.28 -2.06 13.97
N ASN A 72 -4.32 -2.34 14.85
CA ASN A 72 -3.48 -1.33 15.48
C ASN A 72 -2.54 -0.66 14.47
N HIS A 73 -1.94 -1.43 13.56
CA HIS A 73 -1.15 -0.88 12.47
C HIS A 73 -1.98 0.07 11.59
N ALA A 74 -3.18 -0.35 11.19
CA ALA A 74 -4.07 0.45 10.37
C ALA A 74 -4.44 1.77 11.06
N LYS A 75 -4.88 1.71 12.32
CA LYS A 75 -5.23 2.91 13.11
C LYS A 75 -4.06 3.89 13.21
N SER A 76 -2.86 3.40 13.53
CA SER A 76 -1.67 4.25 13.64
C SER A 76 -1.32 4.92 12.31
N ILE A 77 -1.36 4.14 11.21
CA ILE A 77 -1.06 4.67 9.88
C ILE A 77 -2.09 5.73 9.45
N GLU A 78 -3.38 5.49 9.70
CA GLU A 78 -4.43 6.47 9.40
C GLU A 78 -4.28 7.75 10.23
N GLN A 79 -4.05 7.59 11.53
CA GLN A 79 -3.92 8.72 12.47
C GLN A 79 -2.73 9.62 12.12
N TYR A 80 -1.55 9.05 11.93
CA TYR A 80 -0.32 9.84 11.71
C TYR A 80 -0.06 10.14 10.23
N GLY A 81 -0.50 9.25 9.33
CA GLY A 81 -0.34 9.44 7.89
C GLY A 81 -1.42 10.29 7.26
N ASN A 82 -2.57 10.48 7.92
CA ASN A 82 -3.75 11.14 7.34
C ASN A 82 -4.07 10.62 5.92
N VAL A 83 -4.06 9.29 5.78
CA VAL A 83 -4.37 8.55 4.55
C VAL A 83 -5.19 7.31 4.95
N LYS A 84 -6.28 7.04 4.25
CA LYS A 84 -7.20 5.95 4.57
C LYS A 84 -6.60 4.58 4.26
N VAL A 85 -6.75 3.62 5.16
CA VAL A 85 -6.53 2.20 4.91
C VAL A 85 -7.77 1.64 4.22
N LEU A 86 -7.66 1.35 2.94
CA LEU A 86 -8.76 0.89 2.08
C LEU A 86 -9.12 -0.56 2.35
N GLU A 87 -8.11 -1.39 2.60
CA GLU A 87 -8.29 -2.81 2.76
C GLU A 87 -7.23 -3.42 3.69
N LYS A 88 -7.63 -4.47 4.40
CA LYS A 88 -6.78 -5.28 5.29
C LYS A 88 -6.84 -6.74 4.84
N ILE A 89 -5.74 -7.26 4.29
CA ILE A 89 -5.64 -8.60 3.72
C ILE A 89 -4.90 -9.51 4.69
N SER A 90 -5.56 -10.56 5.13
CA SER A 90 -4.97 -11.58 6.01
C SER A 90 -3.88 -12.38 5.29
N PHE A 91 -2.97 -12.95 6.07
CA PHE A 91 -1.98 -13.90 5.55
C PHE A 91 -2.67 -15.20 5.08
N PHE A 92 -2.24 -15.69 3.92
CA PHE A 92 -2.68 -16.97 3.39
C PHE A 92 -1.45 -17.87 3.16
N LYS A 93 -1.42 -19.03 3.81
CA LYS A 93 -0.35 -20.01 3.61
C LYS A 93 -0.39 -20.58 2.17
N ASP A 94 -1.60 -20.87 1.69
CA ASP A 94 -1.83 -21.40 0.34
C ASP A 94 -2.78 -20.47 -0.42
N LEU A 95 -2.24 -19.73 -1.37
CA LEU A 95 -3.01 -18.83 -2.23
C LEU A 95 -3.22 -19.50 -3.59
N ASN A 96 -4.47 -19.83 -3.90
CA ASN A 96 -4.85 -20.40 -5.20
C ASN A 96 -5.88 -19.50 -5.91
N LYS A 97 -6.11 -19.78 -7.19
CA LYS A 97 -7.02 -19.00 -8.04
C LYS A 97 -8.43 -18.85 -7.44
N LYS A 98 -8.97 -19.92 -6.83
CA LYS A 98 -10.32 -19.87 -6.20
C LYS A 98 -10.34 -18.91 -5.01
N LYS A 99 -9.31 -18.92 -4.15
CA LYS A 99 -9.17 -17.99 -3.03
C LYS A 99 -9.01 -16.54 -3.50
N ILE A 100 -8.19 -16.29 -4.53
CA ILE A 100 -8.03 -14.95 -5.12
C ILE A 100 -9.37 -14.41 -5.63
N ILE A 101 -10.13 -15.20 -6.37
CA ILE A 101 -11.46 -14.82 -6.87
C ILE A 101 -12.43 -14.55 -5.70
N SER A 102 -12.41 -15.39 -4.65
CA SER A 102 -13.25 -15.17 -3.47
C SER A 102 -12.89 -13.88 -2.72
N LEU A 103 -11.59 -13.57 -2.60
CA LEU A 103 -11.09 -12.33 -2.01
C LEU A 103 -11.51 -11.12 -2.84
N SER A 104 -11.34 -11.16 -4.15
CA SER A 104 -11.70 -10.04 -5.02
C SER A 104 -13.19 -9.66 -4.96
N LYS A 105 -14.06 -10.63 -4.65
CA LYS A 105 -15.51 -10.39 -4.44
C LYS A 105 -15.84 -9.80 -3.07
N LYS A 106 -14.98 -9.99 -2.08
CA LYS A 106 -15.18 -9.53 -0.69
C LYS A 106 -14.50 -8.21 -0.39
N THR A 107 -13.47 -7.86 -1.16
CA THR A 107 -12.70 -6.64 -0.96
C THR A 107 -13.44 -5.44 -1.53
N SER A 108 -13.30 -4.30 -0.87
CA SER A 108 -13.91 -3.01 -1.25
C SER A 108 -13.33 -2.44 -2.57
N PHE A 109 -12.58 -3.23 -3.34
CA PHE A 109 -12.06 -2.84 -4.65
C PHE A 109 -13.14 -2.51 -5.70
N ASN A 110 -14.42 -2.69 -5.39
CA ASN A 110 -15.53 -2.12 -6.16
C ASN A 110 -15.54 -0.58 -6.20
N VAL A 111 -14.63 0.07 -5.47
CA VAL A 111 -14.41 1.53 -5.50
C VAL A 111 -13.76 1.98 -6.82
N PHE A 112 -13.14 1.07 -7.55
CA PHE A 112 -12.59 1.35 -8.90
C PHE A 112 -13.63 1.13 -10.00
N LYS A 113 -14.83 1.71 -9.87
CA LYS A 113 -15.64 2.01 -11.05
C LYS A 113 -14.95 3.17 -11.76
N LEU A 114 -14.09 2.81 -12.71
CA LEU A 114 -13.63 3.69 -13.76
C LEU A 114 -14.80 4.10 -14.64
#